data_240a4bf4aee9da305300897fefc69aa3
#
_entry.id   240a4bf4aee9da305300897fefc69aa3
#
_cell.length_a   1.000
_cell.length_b   1.000
_cell.length_c   1.000
_cell.angle_alpha   90.00
_cell.angle_beta   90.00
_cell.angle_gamma   90.00
#
_symmetry.space_group_name_H-M   'P 1'
#
loop_
_entity.id
_entity.type
_entity.pdbx_description
1 polymer ?
#
loop_
_entity_poly.entity_id
_entity_poly.type
_entity_poly.pdbx_seq_one_letter_code
_entity_poly.pdbx_strand_id
1 'polypeptide(L)'
;MKPVASPAQDSLELTDEVLALRAWRMPDMVLYQHAYEEWWLAPLEDTVPLVKVNRAGLNLLNAMNGKVTVGALLEKFGPRVCGPNGETGRQCLERWPVPKYSLCYFGAEPPTGDRGDARWHLLLLKIREGWQGTSEFEGETRLSDFHTHEIASPESHFETIETTVSHLFREPSEAMGGLTYGRLLAKQLKKHGWWDRKPRIILEVGGGLGYVARDLGGGLSPEERQGVRYVFVDITRPFVKSQLAVGREGGWAAAGLQANAEQLPLRDASIDLAVDNENLADMTPVKLTKREVEAGKGASPLHQEALEWIRRAKLSLGAEVPEDFIFNLGPVRFVAELWRVLKPGGRAILVEFGIEEGFSAPVKLPGHTEYEVQYSHLRQVARFLGFQEKFGALPLFLNMRPDTRVLCTGAAYAIRRFCEAAGRSFAIRAYTESEFRHALGDMLPKLSGHHFHDISDPAWFGLWDFKVLLLEKPTAAPGPSPVIKDVKGFRWGGMR
;
A
#
# COMPACT_ATOMS: atom_id res chain seq x y z
N MET A 1 38.22 -25.94 -11.19
CA MET A 1 37.06 -26.79 -10.80
C MET A 1 36.37 -26.11 -9.65
N LYS A 2 35.16 -25.65 -9.76
CA LYS A 2 34.35 -25.13 -8.66
C LYS A 2 33.93 -26.33 -7.79
N PRO A 3 34.12 -26.29 -6.47
CA PRO A 3 33.34 -27.18 -5.61
C PRO A 3 31.91 -26.69 -5.67
N VAL A 4 31.12 -27.31 -6.54
CA VAL A 4 29.71 -26.98 -6.70
C VAL A 4 28.97 -27.71 -5.58
N ALA A 5 28.65 -26.97 -4.51
CA ALA A 5 27.57 -27.41 -3.63
C ALA A 5 26.31 -27.57 -4.50
N SER A 6 25.65 -28.69 -4.41
CA SER A 6 24.36 -28.92 -5.04
C SER A 6 23.38 -27.82 -4.59
N PRO A 7 22.51 -27.26 -5.45
CA PRO A 7 21.56 -26.21 -5.08
C PRO A 7 20.59 -26.57 -3.94
N ALA A 8 20.63 -27.81 -3.44
CA ALA A 8 19.83 -28.30 -2.32
C ALA A 8 20.58 -28.42 -0.99
N GLN A 9 21.86 -28.03 -0.92
CA GLN A 9 22.62 -28.12 0.34
C GLN A 9 22.58 -26.78 1.09
N ASP A 10 22.07 -26.81 2.32
CA ASP A 10 22.06 -25.65 3.24
C ASP A 10 23.41 -25.41 3.94
N SER A 11 24.37 -26.29 3.78
CA SER A 11 25.73 -26.20 4.34
C SER A 11 26.75 -26.96 3.51
N LEU A 12 28.03 -26.49 3.53
CA LEU A 12 29.16 -27.11 2.90
C LEU A 12 29.91 -27.98 3.95
N GLU A 13 30.26 -29.20 3.59
CA GLU A 13 31.11 -30.05 4.43
C GLU A 13 32.58 -29.55 4.40
N LEU A 14 33.14 -29.31 5.55
CA LEU A 14 34.53 -28.85 5.70
C LEU A 14 35.53 -30.06 5.68
N THR A 15 35.70 -30.66 4.49
CA THR A 15 36.67 -31.72 4.26
C THR A 15 38.11 -31.18 4.29
N ASP A 16 39.12 -32.08 4.41
CA ASP A 16 40.51 -31.69 4.38
C ASP A 16 40.89 -30.90 3.12
N GLU A 17 40.29 -31.24 1.98
CA GLU A 17 40.49 -30.51 0.74
C GLU A 17 39.95 -29.08 0.82
N VAL A 18 38.77 -28.89 1.40
CA VAL A 18 38.15 -27.55 1.62
C VAL A 18 38.99 -26.76 2.65
N LEU A 19 39.45 -27.39 3.70
CA LEU A 19 40.27 -26.74 4.73
C LEU A 19 41.60 -26.19 4.18
N ALA A 20 42.12 -26.78 3.13
CA ALA A 20 43.34 -26.31 2.46
C ALA A 20 43.12 -25.11 1.53
N LEU A 21 41.90 -24.83 1.14
CA LEU A 21 41.56 -23.68 0.26
C LEU A 21 41.71 -22.35 0.99
N ARG A 22 41.97 -21.30 0.21
CA ARG A 22 41.95 -19.92 0.73
C ARG A 22 40.49 -19.43 0.81
N ALA A 23 40.23 -18.63 1.82
CA ALA A 23 38.93 -18.03 2.04
C ALA A 23 38.90 -16.57 1.51
N TRP A 24 37.93 -16.27 0.70
CA TRP A 24 37.71 -14.98 0.10
C TRP A 24 36.31 -14.46 0.44
N ARG A 25 36.19 -13.19 0.80
CA ARG A 25 34.93 -12.51 0.87
C ARG A 25 34.44 -12.24 -0.55
N MET A 26 33.15 -12.45 -0.82
CA MET A 26 32.59 -12.10 -2.11
C MET A 26 32.72 -10.59 -2.37
N PRO A 27 33.10 -10.16 -3.60
CA PRO A 27 33.32 -8.76 -3.90
C PRO A 27 32.03 -7.93 -3.95
N ASP A 28 30.92 -8.57 -4.23
CA ASP A 28 29.56 -8.00 -4.35
C ASP A 28 28.79 -7.95 -3.03
N MET A 29 29.45 -8.25 -1.92
CA MET A 29 28.83 -8.21 -0.60
C MET A 29 28.98 -6.85 0.08
N VAL A 30 27.88 -6.34 0.60
CA VAL A 30 27.82 -5.12 1.39
C VAL A 30 27.78 -5.45 2.88
N LEU A 31 28.59 -4.73 3.63
CA LEU A 31 28.67 -4.83 5.10
C LEU A 31 28.37 -3.45 5.69
N TYR A 32 27.43 -3.36 6.62
CA TYR A 32 27.24 -2.14 7.38
C TYR A 32 26.93 -2.41 8.86
N GLN A 33 27.22 -1.43 9.69
CA GLN A 33 26.90 -1.48 11.12
C GLN A 33 25.48 -1.01 11.34
N HIS A 34 24.63 -1.92 11.79
CA HIS A 34 23.23 -1.64 12.11
C HIS A 34 23.07 -1.05 13.50
N ALA A 35 23.71 -1.66 14.50
CA ALA A 35 23.69 -1.23 15.88
C ALA A 35 25.07 -1.42 16.53
N TYR A 36 25.20 -1.04 17.80
CA TYR A 36 26.45 -1.30 18.53
C TYR A 36 26.73 -2.80 18.58
N GLU A 37 27.91 -3.20 18.05
CA GLU A 37 28.36 -4.59 17.92
C GLU A 37 27.49 -5.52 17.05
N GLU A 38 26.60 -4.98 16.25
CA GLU A 38 25.80 -5.71 15.27
C GLU A 38 26.10 -5.20 13.86
N TRP A 39 26.44 -6.11 12.95
CA TRP A 39 26.67 -5.83 11.53
C TRP A 39 25.77 -6.70 10.67
N TRP A 40 25.35 -6.15 9.57
CA TRP A 40 24.55 -6.83 8.59
C TRP A 40 25.32 -7.00 7.30
N LEU A 41 25.17 -8.17 6.70
CA LEU A 41 25.77 -8.57 5.45
C LEU A 41 24.65 -8.78 4.44
N ALA A 42 24.73 -8.11 3.33
CA ALA A 42 23.79 -8.26 2.24
C ALA A 42 24.56 -8.43 0.92
N PRO A 43 24.27 -9.45 0.13
CA PRO A 43 24.71 -9.50 -1.25
C PRO A 43 24.02 -8.41 -2.05
N LEU A 44 24.54 -8.11 -3.23
CA LEU A 44 23.91 -7.14 -4.14
C LEU A 44 22.58 -7.63 -4.72
N GLU A 45 22.29 -8.93 -4.64
CA GLU A 45 21.05 -9.53 -5.10
C GLU A 45 20.03 -9.61 -3.96
N ASP A 46 18.85 -9.03 -4.17
CA ASP A 46 17.74 -8.98 -3.21
C ASP A 46 17.17 -10.38 -2.84
N THR A 47 17.50 -11.41 -3.61
CA THR A 47 16.99 -12.79 -3.41
C THR A 47 17.70 -13.53 -2.29
N VAL A 48 18.84 -13.01 -1.80
CA VAL A 48 19.64 -13.66 -0.77
C VAL A 48 19.30 -13.08 0.60
N PRO A 49 19.08 -13.94 1.61
CA PRO A 49 18.72 -13.48 2.94
C PRO A 49 19.83 -12.63 3.58
N LEU A 50 19.41 -11.56 4.25
CA LEU A 50 20.29 -10.73 5.08
C LEU A 50 20.90 -11.55 6.20
N VAL A 51 22.22 -11.49 6.34
CA VAL A 51 22.94 -12.21 7.41
C VAL A 51 23.42 -11.22 8.45
N LYS A 52 23.02 -11.44 9.68
CA LYS A 52 23.45 -10.65 10.85
C LYS A 52 24.70 -11.28 11.49
N VAL A 53 25.66 -10.46 11.87
CA VAL A 53 26.88 -10.90 12.56
C VAL A 53 27.23 -9.97 13.72
N ASN A 54 27.88 -10.52 14.73
CA ASN A 54 28.48 -9.76 15.81
C ASN A 54 29.96 -9.42 15.51
N ARG A 55 30.67 -8.84 16.48
CA ARG A 55 32.10 -8.48 16.34
C ARG A 55 32.99 -9.67 15.93
N ALA A 56 32.73 -10.87 16.45
CA ALA A 56 33.51 -12.05 16.08
C ALA A 56 33.26 -12.49 14.65
N GLY A 57 31.98 -12.43 14.19
CA GLY A 57 31.58 -12.67 12.80
C GLY A 57 32.19 -11.67 11.85
N LEU A 58 32.18 -10.38 12.20
CA LEU A 58 32.85 -9.34 11.43
C LEU A 58 34.35 -9.62 11.29
N ASN A 59 35.01 -10.00 12.36
CA ASN A 59 36.44 -10.34 12.34
C ASN A 59 36.73 -11.58 11.49
N LEU A 60 35.88 -12.60 11.54
CA LEU A 60 35.92 -13.74 10.65
C LEU A 60 35.86 -13.33 9.18
N LEU A 61 34.87 -12.50 8.83
CA LEU A 61 34.71 -11.98 7.49
C LEU A 61 35.89 -11.16 6.98
N ASN A 62 36.43 -10.29 7.83
CA ASN A 62 37.60 -9.47 7.50
C ASN A 62 38.87 -10.30 7.31
N ALA A 63 38.93 -11.46 7.93
CA ALA A 63 40.03 -12.41 7.77
C ALA A 63 39.93 -13.18 6.42
N MET A 64 38.78 -13.22 5.76
CA MET A 64 38.57 -13.84 4.43
C MET A 64 39.06 -12.95 3.28
N ASN A 65 40.37 -12.76 3.24
CA ASN A 65 41.04 -11.86 2.29
C ASN A 65 42.01 -12.62 1.34
N GLY A 66 41.90 -13.93 1.27
CA GLY A 66 42.73 -14.80 0.45
C GLY A 66 44.13 -15.05 0.97
N LYS A 67 44.47 -14.54 2.15
CA LYS A 67 45.81 -14.74 2.76
C LYS A 67 45.85 -15.94 3.71
N VAL A 68 44.70 -16.39 4.16
CA VAL A 68 44.56 -17.50 5.13
C VAL A 68 43.72 -18.62 4.56
N THR A 69 43.98 -19.83 4.99
CA THR A 69 43.18 -21.00 4.62
C THR A 69 41.93 -21.11 5.46
N VAL A 70 40.93 -21.86 4.97
CA VAL A 70 39.69 -22.16 5.68
C VAL A 70 40.03 -22.90 7.00
N GLY A 71 41.03 -23.82 7.00
CA GLY A 71 41.48 -24.51 8.20
C GLY A 71 42.00 -23.56 9.28
N ALA A 72 42.83 -22.58 8.90
CA ALA A 72 43.32 -21.56 9.84
C ALA A 72 42.19 -20.67 10.39
N LEU A 73 41.17 -20.38 9.59
CA LEU A 73 39.97 -19.66 10.07
C LEU A 73 39.15 -20.52 11.02
N LEU A 74 39.00 -21.81 10.72
CA LEU A 74 38.29 -22.76 11.57
C LEU A 74 38.97 -22.91 12.94
N GLU A 75 40.29 -23.03 12.96
CA GLU A 75 41.07 -23.09 14.21
C GLU A 75 40.86 -21.82 15.06
N LYS A 76 40.90 -20.64 14.43
CA LYS A 76 40.86 -19.36 15.13
C LYS A 76 39.46 -18.96 15.54
N PHE A 77 38.45 -19.18 14.70
CA PHE A 77 37.08 -18.66 14.86
C PHE A 77 36.04 -19.78 15.09
N GLY A 78 36.35 -21.03 14.77
CA GLY A 78 35.42 -22.16 14.83
C GLY A 78 34.56 -22.22 16.09
N PRO A 79 35.15 -22.13 17.31
CA PRO A 79 34.43 -22.19 18.56
C PRO A 79 33.76 -20.86 18.98
N ARG A 80 34.01 -19.75 18.27
CA ARG A 80 33.50 -18.43 18.63
C ARG A 80 32.08 -18.28 18.15
N VAL A 81 31.22 -17.63 18.95
CA VAL A 81 29.89 -17.22 18.53
C VAL A 81 30.02 -16.01 17.59
N CYS A 82 29.61 -16.17 16.35
CA CYS A 82 29.75 -15.19 15.26
C CYS A 82 28.42 -14.57 14.83
N GLY A 83 27.31 -15.25 15.07
CA GLY A 83 25.93 -14.76 14.72
C GLY A 83 25.10 -14.39 15.96
N PRO A 84 24.05 -13.59 15.82
CA PRO A 84 23.21 -13.15 16.92
C PRO A 84 22.39 -14.29 17.55
N ASN A 85 22.12 -15.35 16.79
CA ASN A 85 21.39 -16.53 17.26
C ASN A 85 22.29 -17.62 17.86
N GLY A 86 23.56 -17.29 18.20
CA GLY A 86 24.50 -18.24 18.75
C GLY A 86 25.26 -19.08 17.72
N GLU A 87 25.17 -18.74 16.42
CA GLU A 87 25.91 -19.45 15.37
C GLU A 87 27.41 -19.33 15.60
N THR A 88 28.10 -20.48 15.58
CA THR A 88 29.55 -20.56 15.75
C THR A 88 30.27 -20.22 14.45
N GLY A 89 31.57 -19.86 14.54
CA GLY A 89 32.39 -19.62 13.35
C GLY A 89 32.47 -20.84 12.42
N ARG A 90 32.39 -22.06 12.95
CA ARG A 90 32.28 -23.28 12.15
C ARG A 90 31.01 -23.28 11.32
N GLN A 91 29.84 -23.04 11.93
CA GLN A 91 28.58 -23.00 11.25
C GLN A 91 28.54 -21.87 10.19
N CYS A 92 29.19 -20.74 10.48
CA CYS A 92 29.35 -19.67 9.51
C CYS A 92 30.15 -20.10 8.27
N LEU A 93 31.32 -20.80 8.51
CA LEU A 93 32.16 -21.30 7.43
C LEU A 93 31.46 -22.40 6.59
N GLU A 94 30.56 -23.16 7.20
CA GLU A 94 29.77 -24.19 6.51
C GLU A 94 28.63 -23.58 5.68
N ARG A 95 28.02 -22.50 6.14
CA ARG A 95 26.81 -21.91 5.54
C ARG A 95 27.09 -20.76 4.56
N TRP A 96 28.04 -19.89 4.86
CA TRP A 96 28.26 -18.68 4.06
C TRP A 96 28.71 -18.91 2.62
N PRO A 97 29.46 -19.98 2.26
CA PRO A 97 29.85 -20.23 0.88
C PRO A 97 28.76 -20.88 0.00
N VAL A 98 27.67 -21.39 0.60
CA VAL A 98 26.60 -22.02 -0.21
C VAL A 98 25.81 -20.99 -1.02
N PRO A 99 25.21 -21.40 -2.15
CA PRO A 99 24.51 -20.49 -3.06
C PRO A 99 23.43 -19.62 -2.39
N LYS A 100 22.75 -20.17 -1.38
CA LYS A 100 21.71 -19.45 -0.62
C LYS A 100 22.21 -18.18 0.08
N TYR A 101 23.48 -18.14 0.48
CA TYR A 101 24.06 -17.01 1.20
C TYR A 101 25.13 -16.28 0.38
N SER A 102 25.96 -17.00 -0.36
CA SER A 102 27.00 -16.47 -1.26
C SER A 102 27.88 -15.35 -0.66
N LEU A 103 28.18 -15.45 0.65
CA LEU A 103 28.91 -14.38 1.35
C LEU A 103 30.42 -14.52 1.23
N CYS A 104 30.90 -15.72 0.99
CA CYS A 104 32.32 -16.01 0.80
C CYS A 104 32.52 -17.13 -0.22
N TYR A 105 33.75 -17.24 -0.66
CA TYR A 105 34.18 -18.23 -1.62
C TYR A 105 35.50 -18.91 -1.11
N PHE A 106 35.63 -20.21 -1.32
CA PHE A 106 36.80 -20.96 -1.00
C PHE A 106 37.47 -21.44 -2.30
N GLY A 107 38.69 -21.00 -2.53
CA GLY A 107 39.42 -21.31 -3.77
C GLY A 107 40.83 -20.77 -3.77
N ALA A 108 41.65 -21.24 -4.72
CA ALA A 108 43.03 -20.79 -4.88
C ALA A 108 43.14 -19.33 -5.35
N GLU A 109 42.22 -18.92 -6.19
CA GLU A 109 42.18 -17.58 -6.82
C GLU A 109 41.00 -16.78 -6.27
N PRO A 110 41.07 -15.42 -6.31
CA PRO A 110 39.95 -14.58 -5.90
C PRO A 110 38.73 -14.79 -6.77
N PRO A 111 37.52 -14.67 -6.22
CA PRO A 111 36.31 -14.72 -7.01
C PRO A 111 36.27 -13.53 -8.00
N THR A 112 35.81 -13.82 -9.20
CA THR A 112 35.54 -12.79 -10.21
C THR A 112 34.10 -12.27 -9.99
N GLY A 113 33.91 -10.99 -9.85
CA GLY A 113 32.62 -10.35 -9.71
C GLY A 113 32.76 -8.85 -9.91
N ASP A 114 31.70 -8.23 -10.38
CA ASP A 114 31.63 -6.78 -10.42
C ASP A 114 31.37 -6.29 -8.98
N ARG A 115 32.28 -5.44 -8.50
CA ARG A 115 32.15 -4.90 -7.14
C ARG A 115 30.94 -3.96 -6.98
N GLY A 116 30.28 -3.59 -8.08
CA GLY A 116 29.26 -2.58 -8.07
C GLY A 116 29.69 -1.32 -7.29
N ASP A 117 28.85 -0.31 -7.23
CA ASP A 117 29.13 0.81 -6.33
C ASP A 117 28.56 0.49 -4.92
N ALA A 118 29.30 -0.26 -4.11
CA ALA A 118 28.90 -0.69 -2.77
C ALA A 118 28.39 0.44 -1.87
N ARG A 119 28.80 1.68 -2.12
CA ARG A 119 28.28 2.87 -1.41
C ARG A 119 26.79 3.04 -1.65
N TRP A 120 26.32 2.85 -2.87
CA TRP A 120 24.91 3.00 -3.23
C TRP A 120 24.05 1.88 -2.67
N HIS A 121 24.56 0.65 -2.68
CA HIS A 121 23.88 -0.47 -2.02
C HIS A 121 23.73 -0.28 -0.52
N LEU A 122 24.80 0.10 0.14
CA LEU A 122 24.79 0.39 1.57
C LEU A 122 23.77 1.48 1.92
N LEU A 123 23.74 2.54 1.07
CA LEU A 123 22.79 3.63 1.26
C LEU A 123 21.34 3.14 1.10
N LEU A 124 21.07 2.35 0.05
CA LEU A 124 19.73 1.85 -0.21
C LEU A 124 19.26 0.88 0.88
N LEU A 125 20.13 0.01 1.37
CA LEU A 125 19.84 -0.85 2.51
C LEU A 125 19.49 -0.04 3.76
N LYS A 126 20.25 0.99 4.09
CA LYS A 126 19.97 1.88 5.22
C LYS A 126 18.64 2.62 5.07
N ILE A 127 18.30 3.04 3.87
CA ILE A 127 17.02 3.71 3.59
C ILE A 127 15.87 2.72 3.78
N ARG A 128 15.96 1.52 3.21
CA ARG A 128 14.94 0.46 3.35
C ARG A 128 14.76 0.03 4.79
N GLU A 129 15.85 -0.09 5.54
CA GLU A 129 15.81 -0.43 6.95
C GLU A 129 15.16 0.67 7.80
N GLY A 130 15.55 1.93 7.59
CA GLY A 130 14.93 3.06 8.28
C GLY A 130 13.42 3.14 8.01
N TRP A 131 12.98 2.73 6.83
CA TRP A 131 11.57 2.63 6.49
C TRP A 131 10.89 1.42 7.17
N GLN A 132 11.54 0.26 7.23
CA GLN A 132 11.02 -0.93 7.92
C GLN A 132 11.01 -0.78 9.44
N GLY A 133 11.98 -0.07 10.01
CA GLY A 133 12.07 0.19 11.46
C GLY A 133 10.94 1.07 12.01
N THR A 134 10.21 1.79 11.14
CA THR A 134 9.00 2.53 11.53
C THR A 134 7.76 1.63 11.59
N SER A 135 7.86 0.38 11.15
CA SER A 135 6.75 -0.57 11.09
C SER A 135 6.57 -1.45 12.35
N GLU A 136 7.34 -1.23 13.42
CA GLU A 136 7.14 -1.91 14.71
C GLU A 136 5.99 -1.29 15.53
N PHE A 137 4.82 -1.17 14.93
CA PHE A 137 3.58 -1.16 15.69
C PHE A 137 3.10 -2.60 15.81
N GLU A 138 3.69 -3.37 16.71
CA GLU A 138 3.10 -4.58 17.26
C GLU A 138 1.94 -4.16 18.18
N GLY A 139 0.79 -3.93 17.60
CA GLY A 139 -0.46 -3.72 18.29
C GLY A 139 -1.53 -3.39 17.27
N GLU A 140 -2.66 -4.09 17.34
CA GLU A 140 -3.87 -3.70 16.60
C GLU A 140 -4.33 -2.31 17.10
N THR A 141 -3.62 -1.26 16.67
CA THR A 141 -4.11 0.10 16.83
C THR A 141 -5.38 0.16 15.99
N ARG A 142 -6.49 0.56 16.57
CA ARG A 142 -7.71 0.78 15.80
C ARG A 142 -7.34 1.76 14.70
N LEU A 143 -7.76 1.48 13.48
CA LEU A 143 -7.47 2.31 12.31
C LEU A 143 -7.76 3.80 12.56
N SER A 144 -8.89 4.09 13.24
CA SER A 144 -9.25 5.43 13.70
C SER A 144 -8.20 6.08 14.61
N ASP A 145 -7.48 5.29 15.41
CA ASP A 145 -6.48 5.81 16.34
C ASP A 145 -5.18 6.09 15.60
N PHE A 146 -4.82 5.26 14.60
CA PHE A 146 -3.70 5.51 13.69
C PHE A 146 -3.86 6.84 12.96
N HIS A 147 -4.97 7.04 12.24
CA HIS A 147 -5.22 8.28 11.51
C HIS A 147 -5.40 9.50 12.40
N THR A 148 -5.78 9.33 13.68
CA THR A 148 -6.00 10.45 14.60
C THR A 148 -4.73 10.88 15.33
N HIS A 149 -3.82 9.95 15.64
CA HIS A 149 -2.70 10.21 16.56
C HIS A 149 -1.32 10.20 15.88
N GLU A 150 -1.14 9.45 14.79
CA GLU A 150 0.19 9.23 14.19
C GLU A 150 0.57 10.27 13.12
N ILE A 151 -0.36 11.15 12.70
CA ILE A 151 -0.12 12.10 11.61
C ILE A 151 0.38 13.45 12.18
N ALA A 152 1.67 13.50 12.50
CA ALA A 152 2.32 14.76 12.90
C ALA A 152 2.49 15.73 11.72
N SER A 153 2.76 15.20 10.53
CA SER A 153 2.84 15.93 9.26
C SER A 153 2.16 15.10 8.18
N PRO A 154 0.95 15.46 7.73
CA PRO A 154 0.21 14.68 6.73
C PRO A 154 1.04 14.38 5.49
N GLU A 155 1.74 15.39 4.95
CA GLU A 155 2.54 15.25 3.73
C GLU A 155 3.73 14.29 3.94
N SER A 156 4.44 14.40 5.05
CA SER A 156 5.54 13.49 5.39
C SER A 156 5.05 12.07 5.58
N HIS A 157 3.89 11.90 6.23
CA HIS A 157 3.27 10.60 6.45
C HIS A 157 2.95 9.90 5.12
N PHE A 158 2.22 10.56 4.22
CA PHE A 158 1.88 10.01 2.91
C PHE A 158 3.09 9.68 2.03
N GLU A 159 4.18 10.43 2.16
CA GLU A 159 5.39 10.14 1.39
C GLU A 159 6.22 8.98 1.96
N THR A 160 6.09 8.67 3.23
CA THR A 160 6.94 7.67 3.90
C THR A 160 6.24 6.38 4.26
N ILE A 161 4.95 6.45 4.60
CA ILE A 161 4.19 5.33 5.14
C ILE A 161 3.06 4.92 4.22
N GLU A 162 2.36 5.89 3.66
CA GLU A 162 1.14 5.69 2.89
C GLU A 162 1.13 6.57 1.63
N THR A 163 0.89 5.98 0.47
CA THR A 163 0.85 6.70 -0.80
C THR A 163 -0.39 6.28 -1.58
N THR A 164 -1.33 7.20 -1.71
CA THR A 164 -2.57 6.99 -2.45
C THR A 164 -2.39 7.23 -3.96
N VAL A 165 -3.31 6.69 -4.77
CA VAL A 165 -3.36 6.95 -6.22
C VAL A 165 -3.46 8.45 -6.50
N SER A 166 -4.25 9.18 -5.71
CA SER A 166 -4.37 10.63 -5.85
C SER A 166 -3.08 11.38 -5.55
N HIS A 167 -2.28 10.90 -4.61
CA HIS A 167 -0.96 11.45 -4.29
C HIS A 167 0.09 11.12 -5.36
N LEU A 168 0.12 9.87 -5.82
CA LEU A 168 1.03 9.42 -6.88
C LEU A 168 0.82 10.17 -8.18
N PHE A 169 -0.42 10.53 -8.50
CA PHE A 169 -0.80 11.23 -9.72
C PHE A 169 -1.14 12.71 -9.51
N ARG A 170 -0.57 13.35 -8.46
CA ARG A 170 -0.78 14.77 -8.18
C ARG A 170 -0.11 15.72 -9.19
N GLU A 171 0.86 15.19 -9.95
CA GLU A 171 1.54 15.91 -11.01
C GLU A 171 1.14 15.37 -12.38
N PRO A 172 1.11 16.22 -13.42
CA PRO A 172 0.86 15.75 -14.78
C PRO A 172 1.90 14.73 -15.24
N SER A 173 1.45 13.64 -15.86
CA SER A 173 2.35 12.60 -16.39
C SER A 173 1.87 12.04 -17.73
N GLU A 174 2.77 11.44 -18.51
CA GLU A 174 2.38 10.75 -19.74
C GLU A 174 1.40 9.61 -19.49
N ALA A 175 1.57 8.90 -18.38
CA ALA A 175 0.69 7.82 -17.96
C ALA A 175 -0.78 8.26 -17.88
N MET A 176 -1.01 9.54 -17.56
CA MET A 176 -2.31 10.19 -17.42
C MET A 176 -2.65 11.11 -18.62
N GLY A 177 -1.95 10.95 -19.75
CA GLY A 177 -2.16 11.79 -20.92
C GLY A 177 -1.85 13.28 -20.69
N GLY A 178 -0.86 13.59 -19.87
CA GLY A 178 -0.46 14.95 -19.49
C GLY A 178 -1.38 15.62 -18.46
N LEU A 179 -2.23 14.84 -17.78
CA LEU A 179 -3.14 15.33 -16.75
C LEU A 179 -2.73 14.82 -15.36
N THR A 180 -3.29 15.42 -14.31
CA THR A 180 -3.31 14.86 -12.96
C THR A 180 -4.52 13.93 -12.79
N TYR A 181 -4.53 13.13 -11.71
CA TYR A 181 -5.62 12.22 -11.39
C TYR A 181 -6.98 12.95 -11.33
N GLY A 182 -7.10 13.98 -10.52
CA GLY A 182 -8.37 14.71 -10.37
C GLY A 182 -8.83 15.42 -11.64
N ARG A 183 -7.90 15.91 -12.49
CA ARG A 183 -8.27 16.48 -13.81
C ARG A 183 -8.77 15.41 -14.75
N LEU A 184 -8.17 14.23 -14.73
CA LEU A 184 -8.63 13.11 -15.53
C LEU A 184 -10.00 12.61 -15.04
N LEU A 185 -10.18 12.55 -13.72
CA LEU A 185 -11.47 12.26 -13.10
C LEU A 185 -12.55 13.26 -13.55
N ALA A 186 -12.26 14.57 -13.51
CA ALA A 186 -13.18 15.61 -14.02
C ALA A 186 -13.58 15.36 -15.48
N LYS A 187 -12.60 15.02 -16.32
CA LYS A 187 -12.84 14.69 -17.73
C LYS A 187 -13.78 13.49 -17.89
N GLN A 188 -13.57 12.43 -17.09
CA GLN A 188 -14.44 11.25 -17.15
C GLN A 188 -15.85 11.53 -16.61
N LEU A 189 -15.98 12.28 -15.52
CA LEU A 189 -17.29 12.68 -15.01
C LEU A 189 -18.09 13.49 -16.04
N LYS A 190 -17.45 14.41 -16.76
CA LYS A 190 -18.07 15.12 -17.88
C LYS A 190 -18.48 14.16 -18.99
N LYS A 191 -17.59 13.28 -19.44
CA LYS A 191 -17.86 12.29 -20.49
C LYS A 191 -19.04 11.39 -20.16
N HIS A 192 -19.25 11.07 -18.88
CA HIS A 192 -20.39 10.28 -18.40
C HIS A 192 -21.65 11.10 -18.12
N GLY A 193 -21.67 12.39 -18.46
CA GLY A 193 -22.84 13.28 -18.27
C GLY A 193 -23.09 13.64 -16.81
N TRP A 194 -22.10 13.45 -15.92
CA TRP A 194 -22.28 13.74 -14.50
C TRP A 194 -22.21 15.23 -14.19
N TRP A 195 -21.74 16.03 -15.16
CA TRP A 195 -21.71 17.50 -15.09
C TRP A 195 -22.86 18.17 -15.83
N ASP A 196 -23.69 17.43 -16.57
CA ASP A 196 -24.82 17.98 -17.33
C ASP A 196 -25.87 18.65 -16.44
N ARG A 197 -26.07 18.08 -15.24
CA ARG A 197 -26.80 18.70 -14.15
C ARG A 197 -25.76 19.16 -13.10
N LYS A 198 -25.29 20.39 -13.27
CA LYS A 198 -24.29 21.00 -12.42
C LYS A 198 -24.58 20.73 -10.92
N PRO A 199 -23.71 20.00 -10.20
CA PRO A 199 -23.90 19.75 -8.77
C PRO A 199 -23.81 21.06 -8.01
N ARG A 200 -24.63 21.23 -6.98
CA ARG A 200 -24.53 22.38 -6.06
C ARG A 200 -23.67 22.08 -4.85
N ILE A 201 -23.68 20.84 -4.39
CA ILE A 201 -22.90 20.37 -3.25
C ILE A 201 -22.19 19.09 -3.64
N ILE A 202 -20.85 19.14 -3.61
CA ILE A 202 -19.99 17.98 -3.74
C ILE A 202 -19.50 17.61 -2.34
N LEU A 203 -19.59 16.35 -2.00
CA LEU A 203 -19.04 15.75 -0.79
C LEU A 203 -17.81 14.92 -1.17
N GLU A 204 -16.69 15.16 -0.53
CA GLU A 204 -15.53 14.26 -0.55
C GLU A 204 -15.32 13.69 0.84
N VAL A 205 -15.15 12.37 0.93
CA VAL A 205 -14.94 11.65 2.19
C VAL A 205 -13.57 11.01 2.17
N GLY A 206 -12.80 11.14 3.26
CA GLY A 206 -11.45 10.60 3.36
C GLY A 206 -10.50 11.19 2.31
N GLY A 207 -10.61 12.49 2.01
CA GLY A 207 -9.86 13.13 0.92
C GLY A 207 -8.35 13.29 1.17
N GLY A 208 -7.79 12.74 2.26
CA GLY A 208 -6.37 12.81 2.59
C GLY A 208 -5.82 14.23 2.52
N LEU A 209 -4.82 14.47 1.66
CA LEU A 209 -4.21 15.80 1.46
C LEU A 209 -5.05 16.75 0.57
N GLY A 210 -6.18 16.30 -0.01
CA GLY A 210 -7.09 17.13 -0.80
C GLY A 210 -6.72 17.29 -2.28
N TYR A 211 -5.80 16.50 -2.80
CA TYR A 211 -5.36 16.61 -4.19
C TYR A 211 -6.47 16.31 -5.20
N VAL A 212 -7.37 15.38 -4.88
CA VAL A 212 -8.53 15.09 -5.76
C VAL A 212 -9.36 16.34 -5.95
N ALA A 213 -9.74 17.02 -4.87
CA ALA A 213 -10.53 18.26 -4.94
C ALA A 213 -9.82 19.38 -5.70
N ARG A 214 -8.53 19.62 -5.40
CA ARG A 214 -7.71 20.63 -6.07
C ARG A 214 -7.77 20.44 -7.59
N ASP A 215 -7.47 19.23 -8.00
CA ASP A 215 -7.25 18.92 -9.40
C ASP A 215 -8.56 18.71 -10.14
N LEU A 216 -9.61 18.20 -9.48
CA LEU A 216 -10.98 18.21 -10.00
C LEU A 216 -11.40 19.65 -10.32
N GLY A 217 -11.17 20.58 -9.39
CA GLY A 217 -11.42 22.00 -9.59
C GLY A 217 -10.61 22.59 -10.75
N GLY A 218 -9.33 22.22 -10.84
CA GLY A 218 -8.46 22.63 -11.94
C GLY A 218 -8.85 22.05 -13.31
N GLY A 219 -9.65 20.97 -13.33
CA GLY A 219 -10.23 20.37 -14.55
C GLY A 219 -11.54 21.00 -15.03
N LEU A 220 -12.06 21.99 -14.30
CA LEU A 220 -13.34 22.67 -14.56
C LEU A 220 -13.11 24.14 -14.82
N SER A 221 -13.94 24.74 -15.67
CA SER A 221 -13.91 26.20 -15.89
C SER A 221 -14.42 26.96 -14.64
N PRO A 222 -14.12 28.26 -14.49
CA PRO A 222 -14.70 29.08 -13.43
C PRO A 222 -16.22 29.05 -13.40
N GLU A 223 -16.87 29.05 -14.57
CA GLU A 223 -18.34 29.01 -14.72
C GLU A 223 -18.91 27.67 -14.27
N GLU A 224 -18.20 26.57 -14.53
CA GLU A 224 -18.56 25.24 -14.06
C GLU A 224 -18.48 25.12 -12.54
N ARG A 225 -17.52 25.78 -11.89
CA ARG A 225 -17.37 25.80 -10.41
C ARG A 225 -18.28 26.80 -9.71
N GLN A 226 -18.71 27.87 -10.42
CA GLN A 226 -19.50 28.94 -9.82
C GLN A 226 -20.78 28.41 -9.15
N GLY A 227 -20.98 28.72 -7.87
CA GLY A 227 -22.13 28.29 -7.08
C GLY A 227 -22.08 26.84 -6.60
N VAL A 228 -20.96 26.12 -6.83
CA VAL A 228 -20.72 24.80 -6.27
C VAL A 228 -20.02 24.95 -4.93
N ARG A 229 -20.52 24.26 -3.90
CA ARG A 229 -19.86 24.10 -2.59
C ARG A 229 -19.21 22.74 -2.51
N TYR A 230 -17.93 22.72 -2.11
CA TYR A 230 -17.20 21.47 -1.86
C TYR A 230 -17.12 21.23 -0.35
N VAL A 231 -17.57 20.06 0.09
CA VAL A 231 -17.63 19.70 1.51
C VAL A 231 -16.72 18.50 1.73
N PHE A 232 -15.74 18.66 2.60
CA PHE A 232 -14.86 17.60 3.05
C PHE A 232 -15.40 16.98 4.34
N VAL A 233 -15.33 15.66 4.43
CA VAL A 233 -15.53 14.90 5.65
C VAL A 233 -14.34 13.99 5.86
N ASP A 234 -13.68 14.12 7.00
CA ASP A 234 -12.54 13.30 7.37
C ASP A 234 -12.57 13.02 8.87
N ILE A 235 -12.02 11.89 9.27
CA ILE A 235 -11.96 11.50 10.68
C ILE A 235 -10.92 12.32 11.44
N THR A 236 -9.91 12.87 10.74
CA THR A 236 -8.81 13.64 11.33
C THR A 236 -8.92 15.12 11.08
N ARG A 237 -8.70 15.90 12.13
CA ARG A 237 -8.68 17.37 12.03
C ARG A 237 -7.52 17.92 11.18
N PRO A 238 -6.31 17.37 11.23
CA PRO A 238 -5.21 17.77 10.35
C PRO A 238 -5.57 17.67 8.87
N PHE A 239 -6.15 16.54 8.44
CA PHE A 239 -6.57 16.37 7.05
C PHE A 239 -7.68 17.34 6.66
N VAL A 240 -8.70 17.53 7.48
CA VAL A 240 -9.74 18.55 7.21
C VAL A 240 -9.12 19.92 6.95
N LYS A 241 -8.09 20.32 7.73
CA LYS A 241 -7.39 21.59 7.51
C LYS A 241 -6.62 21.63 6.19
N SER A 242 -5.88 20.55 5.86
CA SER A 242 -5.15 20.43 4.60
C SER A 242 -6.12 20.49 3.42
N GLN A 243 -7.17 19.67 3.45
CA GLN A 243 -8.22 19.62 2.43
C GLN A 243 -8.87 20.99 2.19
N LEU A 244 -9.15 21.75 3.25
CA LEU A 244 -9.70 23.10 3.13
C LEU A 244 -8.73 24.07 2.44
N ALA A 245 -7.45 24.00 2.73
CA ALA A 245 -6.44 24.85 2.10
C ALA A 245 -6.32 24.50 0.62
N VAL A 246 -6.05 23.25 0.33
CA VAL A 246 -5.82 22.71 -1.03
C VAL A 246 -7.10 22.80 -1.90
N GLY A 247 -8.28 22.60 -1.31
CA GLY A 247 -9.56 22.75 -2.02
C GLY A 247 -9.78 24.20 -2.48
N ARG A 248 -9.38 25.20 -1.67
CA ARG A 248 -9.44 26.61 -2.08
C ARG A 248 -8.49 26.94 -3.22
N GLU A 249 -7.31 26.32 -3.25
CA GLU A 249 -6.38 26.39 -4.39
C GLU A 249 -7.03 25.87 -5.67
N GLY A 250 -7.84 24.80 -5.58
CA GLY A 250 -8.68 24.29 -6.67
C GLY A 250 -9.82 25.24 -7.07
N GLY A 251 -10.01 26.34 -6.37
CA GLY A 251 -11.05 27.37 -6.66
C GLY A 251 -12.44 27.02 -6.14
N TRP A 252 -12.54 26.16 -5.10
CA TRP A 252 -13.81 25.80 -4.49
C TRP A 252 -14.24 26.72 -3.35
N ALA A 253 -15.56 26.92 -3.20
CA ALA A 253 -16.16 27.34 -1.95
C ALA A 253 -16.17 26.14 -0.99
N ALA A 254 -15.07 25.96 -0.25
CA ALA A 254 -14.82 24.76 0.55
C ALA A 254 -15.34 24.88 1.99
N ALA A 255 -15.92 23.79 2.51
CA ALA A 255 -16.25 23.58 3.92
C ALA A 255 -15.70 22.22 4.38
N GLY A 256 -15.40 22.06 5.66
CA GLY A 256 -14.86 20.82 6.20
C GLY A 256 -15.51 20.43 7.53
N LEU A 257 -15.73 19.15 7.70
CA LEU A 257 -16.30 18.54 8.91
C LEU A 257 -15.39 17.40 9.37
N GLN A 258 -15.04 17.41 10.64
CA GLN A 258 -14.41 16.24 11.28
C GLN A 258 -15.51 15.27 11.69
N ALA A 259 -15.61 14.12 11.02
CA ALA A 259 -16.64 13.11 11.30
C ALA A 259 -16.26 11.74 10.71
N ASN A 260 -16.96 10.70 11.19
CA ASN A 260 -16.82 9.35 10.65
C ASN A 260 -17.71 9.18 9.40
N ALA A 261 -17.14 8.63 8.35
CA ALA A 261 -17.82 8.32 7.08
C ALA A 261 -18.99 7.32 7.26
N GLU A 262 -18.86 6.39 8.19
CA GLU A 262 -19.89 5.39 8.49
C GLU A 262 -21.14 5.99 9.14
N GLN A 263 -21.08 7.26 9.56
CA GLN A 263 -22.18 8.02 10.14
C GLN A 263 -22.05 9.53 9.79
N LEU A 264 -22.45 9.89 8.60
CA LEU A 264 -22.29 11.25 8.10
C LEU A 264 -23.21 12.25 8.85
N PRO A 265 -22.66 13.35 9.42
CA PRO A 265 -23.47 14.37 10.12
C PRO A 265 -24.11 15.33 9.13
N LEU A 266 -24.68 14.79 8.06
CA LEU A 266 -25.31 15.51 6.97
C LEU A 266 -26.81 15.23 6.91
N ARG A 267 -27.58 16.22 6.44
CA ARG A 267 -29.02 16.04 6.26
C ARG A 267 -29.32 15.06 5.13
N ASP A 268 -30.45 14.38 5.24
CA ASP A 268 -31.00 13.54 4.19
C ASP A 268 -31.18 14.36 2.90
N ALA A 269 -30.92 13.74 1.76
CA ALA A 269 -31.12 14.31 0.43
C ALA A 269 -30.51 15.73 0.26
N SER A 270 -29.29 15.94 0.78
CA SER A 270 -28.60 17.22 0.73
C SER A 270 -27.46 17.30 -0.29
N ILE A 271 -26.90 16.16 -0.72
CA ILE A 271 -25.70 16.04 -1.55
C ILE A 271 -26.08 15.72 -3.00
N ASP A 272 -25.42 16.39 -3.95
CA ASP A 272 -25.63 16.15 -5.38
C ASP A 272 -24.62 15.15 -5.95
N LEU A 273 -23.35 15.23 -5.51
CA LEU A 273 -22.26 14.36 -5.92
C LEU A 273 -21.42 13.99 -4.71
N ALA A 274 -21.12 12.72 -4.51
CA ALA A 274 -20.15 12.24 -3.53
C ALA A 274 -18.93 11.66 -4.24
N VAL A 275 -17.75 11.90 -3.68
CA VAL A 275 -16.45 11.36 -4.11
C VAL A 275 -15.82 10.69 -2.90
N ASP A 276 -15.40 9.45 -3.07
CA ASP A 276 -14.62 8.68 -2.11
C ASP A 276 -13.48 8.02 -2.88
N ASN A 277 -12.26 8.25 -2.42
CA ASN A 277 -11.07 7.78 -3.11
C ASN A 277 -10.08 7.22 -2.10
N GLU A 278 -9.95 5.90 -2.06
CA GLU A 278 -9.05 5.18 -1.15
C GLU A 278 -9.32 5.48 0.32
N ASN A 279 -10.51 5.13 0.76
CA ASN A 279 -10.96 5.28 2.14
C ASN A 279 -11.86 4.13 2.58
N LEU A 280 -12.35 3.30 1.63
CA LEU A 280 -13.22 2.17 1.97
C LEU A 280 -12.48 1.05 2.68
N ALA A 281 -11.21 0.82 2.32
CA ALA A 281 -10.35 -0.20 2.89
C ALA A 281 -10.01 0.07 4.38
N ASP A 282 -10.10 1.34 4.77
CA ASP A 282 -9.86 1.85 6.11
C ASP A 282 -11.08 1.73 7.05
N MET A 283 -12.26 1.46 6.49
CA MET A 283 -13.50 1.41 7.27
C MET A 283 -13.62 0.10 8.04
N THR A 284 -14.52 0.09 9.04
CA THR A 284 -14.72 -1.01 9.99
C THR A 284 -14.83 -2.39 9.32
N PRO A 285 -13.85 -3.29 9.51
CA PRO A 285 -13.96 -4.69 9.14
C PRO A 285 -14.64 -5.48 10.26
N VAL A 286 -15.29 -6.59 9.91
CA VAL A 286 -15.80 -7.56 10.87
C VAL A 286 -15.34 -8.95 10.47
N LYS A 287 -14.60 -9.63 11.36
CA LYS A 287 -14.21 -11.02 11.14
C LYS A 287 -15.35 -11.94 11.57
N LEU A 288 -16.06 -12.50 10.60
CA LEU A 288 -17.14 -13.46 10.82
C LEU A 288 -16.66 -14.89 10.69
N THR A 289 -17.35 -15.80 11.37
CA THR A 289 -17.19 -17.24 11.21
C THR A 289 -18.34 -17.83 10.39
N LYS A 290 -18.06 -18.91 9.65
CA LYS A 290 -19.08 -19.69 8.95
C LYS A 290 -20.21 -20.12 9.88
N ARG A 291 -19.87 -20.54 11.10
CA ARG A 291 -20.83 -20.94 12.14
C ARG A 291 -21.79 -19.82 12.54
N GLU A 292 -21.32 -18.57 12.64
CA GLU A 292 -22.18 -17.42 12.93
C GLU A 292 -23.17 -17.15 11.80
N VAL A 293 -22.73 -17.27 10.56
CA VAL A 293 -23.60 -17.13 9.38
C VAL A 293 -24.69 -18.20 9.38
N GLU A 294 -24.32 -19.46 9.57
CA GLU A 294 -25.26 -20.59 9.62
C GLU A 294 -26.25 -20.48 10.77
N ALA A 295 -25.79 -20.04 11.95
CA ALA A 295 -26.63 -19.85 13.12
C ALA A 295 -27.48 -18.57 13.08
N GLY A 296 -27.11 -17.60 12.22
CA GLY A 296 -27.73 -16.26 12.19
C GLY A 296 -27.54 -15.46 13.48
N LYS A 297 -26.49 -15.78 14.26
CA LYS A 297 -26.23 -15.20 15.56
C LYS A 297 -24.76 -14.78 15.69
N GLY A 298 -24.54 -13.48 15.84
CA GLY A 298 -23.22 -12.90 15.98
C GLY A 298 -22.70 -12.91 17.43
N ALA A 299 -21.38 -13.02 17.59
CA ALA A 299 -20.69 -13.00 18.87
C ALA A 299 -20.68 -11.61 19.54
N SER A 300 -20.88 -10.54 18.75
CA SER A 300 -20.92 -9.16 19.23
C SER A 300 -22.00 -8.36 18.49
N PRO A 301 -22.32 -7.11 18.94
CA PRO A 301 -23.24 -6.24 18.22
C PRO A 301 -22.81 -5.96 16.76
N LEU A 302 -21.51 -5.80 16.51
CA LEU A 302 -20.97 -5.60 15.14
C LEU A 302 -21.16 -6.85 14.28
N HIS A 303 -20.90 -8.04 14.83
CA HIS A 303 -21.14 -9.30 14.13
C HIS A 303 -22.63 -9.46 13.82
N GLN A 304 -23.51 -9.15 14.78
CA GLN A 304 -24.96 -9.24 14.56
C GLN A 304 -25.45 -8.31 13.47
N GLU A 305 -24.92 -7.08 13.42
CA GLU A 305 -25.22 -6.11 12.35
C GLU A 305 -24.73 -6.60 11.00
N ALA A 306 -23.49 -7.13 10.91
CA ALA A 306 -22.96 -7.70 9.69
C ALA A 306 -23.84 -8.85 9.17
N LEU A 307 -24.25 -9.78 10.03
CA LEU A 307 -25.18 -10.86 9.70
C LEU A 307 -26.55 -10.33 9.23
N GLU A 308 -27.03 -9.25 9.84
CA GLU A 308 -28.28 -8.63 9.41
C GLU A 308 -28.18 -8.04 8.00
N TRP A 309 -27.07 -7.39 7.67
CA TRP A 309 -26.83 -6.92 6.30
C TRP A 309 -26.76 -8.07 5.30
N ILE A 310 -26.02 -9.15 5.61
CA ILE A 310 -25.96 -10.36 4.78
C ILE A 310 -27.35 -10.90 4.50
N ARG A 311 -28.17 -11.04 5.54
CA ARG A 311 -29.53 -11.57 5.43
C ARG A 311 -30.48 -10.63 4.67
N ARG A 312 -30.51 -9.32 5.02
CA ARG A 312 -31.45 -8.33 4.44
C ARG A 312 -31.18 -8.06 2.97
N ALA A 313 -29.92 -7.83 2.63
CA ALA A 313 -29.51 -7.60 1.24
C ALA A 313 -29.38 -8.91 0.45
N LYS A 314 -29.58 -10.08 1.10
CA LYS A 314 -29.44 -11.41 0.49
C LYS A 314 -28.09 -11.59 -0.19
N LEU A 315 -27.01 -11.21 0.51
CA LEU A 315 -25.69 -11.25 -0.06
C LEU A 315 -25.27 -12.69 -0.40
N SER A 316 -24.76 -12.88 -1.60
CA SER A 316 -24.16 -14.14 -2.00
C SER A 316 -22.75 -14.25 -1.41
N LEU A 317 -22.54 -15.19 -0.53
CA LEU A 317 -21.23 -15.51 0.06
C LEU A 317 -20.43 -16.52 -0.78
N GLY A 318 -20.96 -16.92 -1.97
CA GLY A 318 -20.34 -17.97 -2.78
C GLY A 318 -20.69 -19.38 -2.32
N ALA A 319 -20.19 -20.38 -3.04
CA ALA A 319 -20.46 -21.79 -2.78
C ALA A 319 -19.67 -22.33 -1.58
N GLU A 320 -18.47 -21.81 -1.36
CA GLU A 320 -17.56 -22.24 -0.30
C GLU A 320 -17.24 -21.06 0.61
N VAL A 321 -17.93 -20.99 1.74
CA VAL A 321 -17.65 -20.00 2.80
C VAL A 321 -16.52 -20.52 3.67
N PRO A 322 -15.40 -19.76 3.82
CA PRO A 322 -14.32 -20.12 4.72
C PRO A 322 -14.78 -20.22 6.19
N GLU A 323 -14.04 -20.95 7.02
CA GLU A 323 -14.30 -21.01 8.46
C GLU A 323 -14.31 -19.62 9.11
N ASP A 324 -13.37 -18.77 8.67
CA ASP A 324 -13.28 -17.35 9.04
C ASP A 324 -13.18 -16.49 7.78
N PHE A 325 -13.84 -15.35 7.76
CA PHE A 325 -13.69 -14.35 6.69
C PHE A 325 -13.94 -12.93 7.18
N ILE A 326 -13.42 -11.96 6.43
CA ILE A 326 -13.67 -10.54 6.69
C ILE A 326 -14.89 -10.07 5.91
N PHE A 327 -15.79 -9.40 6.62
CA PHE A 327 -16.92 -8.67 6.04
C PHE A 327 -16.68 -7.16 6.14
N ASN A 328 -16.77 -6.43 5.04
CA ASN A 328 -16.55 -4.99 4.97
C ASN A 328 -17.77 -4.21 5.50
N LEU A 329 -18.03 -4.26 6.82
CA LEU A 329 -19.20 -3.63 7.43
C LEU A 329 -19.18 -2.11 7.27
N GLY A 330 -18.05 -1.46 7.45
CA GLY A 330 -17.91 -0.01 7.29
C GLY A 330 -18.27 0.47 5.89
N PRO A 331 -17.70 -0.09 4.81
CA PRO A 331 -18.11 0.21 3.44
C PRO A 331 -19.61 0.03 3.19
N VAL A 332 -20.22 -1.01 3.77
CA VAL A 332 -21.69 -1.24 3.68
C VAL A 332 -22.47 -0.11 4.35
N ARG A 333 -22.07 0.29 5.56
CA ARG A 333 -22.66 1.43 6.28
C ARG A 333 -22.51 2.73 5.49
N PHE A 334 -21.34 2.95 4.92
CA PHE A 334 -21.08 4.15 4.13
C PHE A 334 -21.95 4.20 2.88
N VAL A 335 -22.15 3.11 2.14
CA VAL A 335 -23.10 3.07 1.01
C VAL A 335 -24.54 3.36 1.47
N ALA A 336 -24.93 2.91 2.66
CA ALA A 336 -26.24 3.24 3.23
C ALA A 336 -26.34 4.73 3.60
N GLU A 337 -25.29 5.31 4.16
CA GLU A 337 -25.22 6.78 4.39
C GLU A 337 -25.27 7.58 3.09
N LEU A 338 -24.57 7.13 2.05
CA LEU A 338 -24.68 7.76 0.72
C LEU A 338 -26.11 7.71 0.19
N TRP A 339 -26.81 6.58 0.35
CA TRP A 339 -28.22 6.51 -0.02
C TRP A 339 -29.08 7.55 0.73
N ARG A 340 -28.81 7.74 2.01
CA ARG A 340 -29.52 8.70 2.85
C ARG A 340 -29.24 10.16 2.42
N VAL A 341 -27.96 10.52 2.28
CA VAL A 341 -27.55 11.91 2.07
C VAL A 341 -27.69 12.38 0.61
N LEU A 342 -27.61 11.47 -0.36
CA LEU A 342 -27.76 11.83 -1.77
C LEU A 342 -29.20 12.22 -2.09
N LYS A 343 -29.35 13.30 -2.86
CA LYS A 343 -30.64 13.70 -3.46
C LYS A 343 -31.13 12.67 -4.45
N PRO A 344 -32.43 12.63 -4.79
CA PRO A 344 -32.90 11.96 -5.99
C PRO A 344 -32.13 12.50 -7.22
N GLY A 345 -31.56 11.60 -8.03
CA GLY A 345 -30.64 11.94 -9.13
C GLY A 345 -29.23 12.29 -8.70
N GLY A 346 -28.93 12.23 -7.40
CA GLY A 346 -27.58 12.37 -6.86
C GLY A 346 -26.70 11.16 -7.16
N ARG A 347 -25.41 11.38 -7.22
CA ARG A 347 -24.43 10.39 -7.70
C ARG A 347 -23.27 10.25 -6.74
N ALA A 348 -22.63 9.06 -6.74
CA ALA A 348 -21.39 8.84 -6.02
C ALA A 348 -20.38 8.08 -6.88
N ILE A 349 -19.11 8.44 -6.74
CA ILE A 349 -17.98 7.68 -7.26
C ILE A 349 -17.15 7.18 -6.09
N LEU A 350 -16.93 5.88 -6.03
CA LEU A 350 -16.13 5.19 -5.02
C LEU A 350 -14.97 4.51 -5.73
N VAL A 351 -13.78 4.81 -5.31
CA VAL A 351 -12.53 4.24 -5.87
C VAL A 351 -11.75 3.61 -4.73
N GLU A 352 -11.43 2.33 -4.86
CA GLU A 352 -10.64 1.61 -3.88
C GLU A 352 -10.03 0.35 -4.50
N PHE A 353 -8.97 -0.20 -3.89
CA PHE A 353 -8.51 -1.53 -4.23
C PHE A 353 -9.44 -2.61 -3.67
N GLY A 354 -9.50 -3.74 -4.34
CA GLY A 354 -10.34 -4.83 -3.89
C GLY A 354 -10.68 -5.86 -4.96
N ILE A 355 -11.51 -6.79 -4.58
CA ILE A 355 -11.86 -7.99 -5.32
C ILE A 355 -13.33 -8.02 -5.74
N GLU A 356 -13.65 -8.72 -6.82
CA GLU A 356 -15.03 -8.95 -7.25
C GLU A 356 -15.62 -10.21 -6.63
N GLU A 357 -14.82 -11.27 -6.53
CA GLU A 357 -15.21 -12.58 -6.04
C GLU A 357 -14.27 -13.03 -4.92
N GLY A 358 -14.74 -13.89 -4.03
CA GLY A 358 -13.98 -14.38 -2.90
C GLY A 358 -14.23 -13.57 -1.62
N PHE A 359 -13.25 -13.55 -0.74
CA PHE A 359 -13.35 -12.89 0.56
C PHE A 359 -12.19 -11.91 0.73
N SER A 360 -12.50 -10.78 1.35
CA SER A 360 -11.55 -9.72 1.69
C SER A 360 -10.33 -10.27 2.42
N ALA A 361 -9.14 -9.90 1.96
CA ALA A 361 -7.87 -10.21 2.61
C ALA A 361 -7.30 -8.97 3.33
N PRO A 362 -6.54 -9.17 4.43
CA PRO A 362 -5.83 -8.08 5.07
C PRO A 362 -4.59 -7.69 4.26
N VAL A 363 -4.40 -6.40 4.05
CA VAL A 363 -3.19 -5.79 3.49
C VAL A 363 -2.46 -5.08 4.62
N LYS A 364 -1.32 -5.63 5.02
CA LYS A 364 -0.50 -5.06 6.09
C LYS A 364 0.34 -3.91 5.55
N LEU A 365 0.08 -2.73 6.04
CA LEU A 365 0.86 -1.52 5.79
C LEU A 365 1.65 -1.12 7.04
N PRO A 366 2.68 -0.27 6.91
CA PRO A 366 3.36 0.27 8.09
C PRO A 366 2.38 1.03 8.99
N GLY A 367 2.22 0.55 10.22
CA GLY A 367 1.39 1.21 11.23
C GLY A 367 -0.09 0.81 11.25
N HIS A 368 -0.64 0.18 10.21
CA HIS A 368 -2.05 -0.25 10.18
C HIS A 368 -2.29 -1.42 9.21
N THR A 369 -3.50 -1.94 9.23
CA THR A 369 -3.95 -2.99 8.31
C THR A 369 -5.21 -2.50 7.61
N GLU A 370 -5.17 -2.47 6.30
CA GLU A 370 -6.33 -2.25 5.44
C GLU A 370 -6.94 -3.58 5.00
N TYR A 371 -8.16 -3.53 4.49
CA TYR A 371 -8.86 -4.73 4.04
C TYR A 371 -9.42 -4.52 2.64
N GLU A 372 -9.04 -5.40 1.71
CA GLU A 372 -9.59 -5.40 0.36
C GLU A 372 -11.11 -5.24 0.38
N VAL A 373 -11.63 -4.36 -0.48
CA VAL A 373 -13.08 -4.19 -0.60
C VAL A 373 -13.66 -5.33 -1.44
N GLN A 374 -14.63 -6.04 -0.86
CA GLN A 374 -15.36 -7.09 -1.57
C GLN A 374 -16.53 -6.45 -2.36
N TYR A 375 -16.26 -6.13 -3.62
CA TYR A 375 -17.16 -5.34 -4.44
C TYR A 375 -18.46 -6.06 -4.82
N SER A 376 -18.49 -7.38 -4.93
CA SER A 376 -19.75 -8.06 -5.21
C SER A 376 -20.77 -7.86 -4.09
N HIS A 377 -20.31 -7.85 -2.83
CA HIS A 377 -21.18 -7.55 -1.69
C HIS A 377 -21.64 -6.09 -1.70
N LEU A 378 -20.70 -5.17 -1.91
CA LEU A 378 -21.00 -3.73 -1.92
C LEU A 378 -22.00 -3.35 -3.02
N ARG A 379 -21.84 -3.94 -4.22
CA ARG A 379 -22.77 -3.79 -5.35
C ARG A 379 -24.17 -4.38 -5.05
N GLN A 380 -24.21 -5.55 -4.38
CA GLN A 380 -25.49 -6.14 -3.95
C GLN A 380 -26.21 -5.24 -2.94
N VAL A 381 -25.46 -4.68 -1.96
CA VAL A 381 -26.02 -3.70 -1.00
C VAL A 381 -26.51 -2.44 -1.74
N ALA A 382 -25.74 -1.89 -2.67
CA ALA A 382 -26.13 -0.71 -3.43
C ALA A 382 -27.45 -0.96 -4.20
N ARG A 383 -27.56 -2.10 -4.89
CA ARG A 383 -28.81 -2.49 -5.59
C ARG A 383 -29.98 -2.71 -4.63
N PHE A 384 -29.73 -3.34 -3.48
CA PHE A 384 -30.75 -3.55 -2.45
C PHE A 384 -31.32 -2.24 -1.91
N LEU A 385 -30.46 -1.21 -1.76
CA LEU A 385 -30.86 0.14 -1.38
C LEU A 385 -31.61 0.89 -2.50
N GLY A 386 -31.46 0.45 -3.75
CA GLY A 386 -32.14 1.04 -4.91
C GLY A 386 -31.23 1.87 -5.81
N PHE A 387 -29.93 1.88 -5.63
CA PHE A 387 -29.00 2.51 -6.57
C PHE A 387 -28.98 1.82 -7.92
N GLN A 388 -28.83 2.60 -8.97
CA GLN A 388 -28.29 2.16 -10.24
C GLN A 388 -26.77 2.21 -10.13
N GLU A 389 -26.09 1.13 -10.51
CA GLU A 389 -24.64 1.01 -10.35
C GLU A 389 -23.95 0.68 -11.68
N LYS A 390 -22.71 1.19 -11.83
CA LYS A 390 -21.75 0.76 -12.85
C LYS A 390 -20.43 0.47 -12.13
N PHE A 391 -19.74 -0.56 -12.60
CA PHE A 391 -18.54 -1.05 -11.95
C PHE A 391 -17.48 -1.43 -12.97
N GLY A 392 -16.20 -1.27 -12.63
CA GLY A 392 -15.10 -1.66 -13.49
C GLY A 392 -13.73 -1.37 -12.86
N ALA A 393 -12.68 -1.74 -13.59
CA ALA A 393 -11.32 -1.40 -13.20
C ALA A 393 -11.04 0.09 -13.39
N LEU A 394 -10.40 0.71 -12.41
CA LEU A 394 -10.03 2.13 -12.43
C LEU A 394 -9.21 2.54 -13.67
N PRO A 395 -8.17 1.79 -14.11
CA PRO A 395 -7.40 2.15 -15.30
C PRO A 395 -8.25 2.22 -16.57
N LEU A 396 -9.23 1.35 -16.72
CA LEU A 396 -10.17 1.38 -17.86
C LEU A 396 -11.12 2.59 -17.80
N PHE A 397 -11.66 2.87 -16.61
CA PHE A 397 -12.52 4.04 -16.41
C PHE A 397 -11.78 5.35 -16.73
N LEU A 398 -10.55 5.46 -16.27
CA LEU A 398 -9.71 6.63 -16.52
C LEU A 398 -9.10 6.66 -17.94
N ASN A 399 -9.16 5.56 -18.69
CA ASN A 399 -8.48 5.40 -19.98
C ASN A 399 -6.97 5.67 -19.87
N MET A 400 -6.35 5.02 -18.87
CA MET A 400 -4.92 5.12 -18.62
C MET A 400 -4.11 4.32 -19.65
N ARG A 401 -2.85 4.65 -19.78
CA ARG A 401 -1.92 3.88 -20.63
C ARG A 401 -1.64 2.51 -20.02
N PRO A 402 -1.63 1.43 -20.83
CA PRO A 402 -1.38 0.08 -20.32
C PRO A 402 0.02 -0.14 -19.72
N ASP A 403 1.00 0.68 -20.16
CA ASP A 403 2.38 0.64 -19.69
C ASP A 403 2.64 1.50 -18.44
N THR A 404 1.57 1.99 -17.81
CA THR A 404 1.66 2.73 -16.54
C THR A 404 2.11 1.81 -15.42
N ARG A 405 3.11 2.26 -14.66
CA ARG A 405 3.68 1.56 -13.52
C ARG A 405 3.58 2.40 -12.27
N VAL A 406 3.37 1.74 -11.15
CA VAL A 406 3.27 2.39 -9.85
C VAL A 406 4.14 1.64 -8.85
N LEU A 407 5.14 2.32 -8.32
CA LEU A 407 5.95 1.81 -7.22
C LEU A 407 5.12 1.78 -5.93
N CYS A 408 5.29 0.75 -5.14
CA CYS A 408 4.77 0.79 -3.78
C CYS A 408 5.47 1.91 -2.97
N THR A 409 4.80 2.39 -1.94
CA THR A 409 5.24 3.56 -1.15
C THR A 409 6.70 3.45 -0.69
N GLY A 410 7.07 2.33 -0.09
CA GLY A 410 8.42 2.14 0.41
C GLY A 410 9.48 2.14 -0.68
N ALA A 411 9.19 1.53 -1.84
CA ALA A 411 10.11 1.54 -2.98
C ALA A 411 10.25 2.96 -3.56
N ALA A 412 9.15 3.69 -3.72
CA ALA A 412 9.17 5.07 -4.21
C ALA A 412 9.99 5.99 -3.28
N TYR A 413 9.78 5.87 -1.98
CA TYR A 413 10.54 6.61 -0.97
C TYR A 413 12.03 6.24 -0.99
N ALA A 414 12.36 4.95 -1.04
CA ALA A 414 13.75 4.48 -1.09
C ALA A 414 14.49 5.02 -2.33
N ILE A 415 13.86 4.96 -3.50
CA ILE A 415 14.44 5.50 -4.74
C ILE A 415 14.62 7.02 -4.65
N ARG A 416 13.64 7.74 -4.11
CA ARG A 416 13.74 9.19 -3.90
C ARG A 416 14.94 9.53 -3.03
N ARG A 417 15.07 8.91 -1.86
CA ARG A 417 16.20 9.14 -0.93
C ARG A 417 17.54 8.76 -1.54
N PHE A 418 17.56 7.70 -2.35
CA PHE A 418 18.74 7.29 -3.10
C PHE A 418 19.17 8.33 -4.13
N CYS A 419 18.23 8.88 -4.88
CA CYS A 419 18.49 9.94 -5.86
C CYS A 419 18.93 11.24 -5.18
N GLU A 420 18.29 11.65 -4.09
CA GLU A 420 18.68 12.84 -3.30
C GLU A 420 20.11 12.75 -2.81
N ALA A 421 20.56 11.58 -2.34
CA ALA A 421 21.93 11.36 -1.92
C ALA A 421 22.95 11.46 -3.08
N ALA A 422 22.49 11.30 -4.32
CA ALA A 422 23.27 11.51 -5.53
C ALA A 422 23.16 12.95 -6.07
N GLY A 423 22.49 13.85 -5.34
CA GLY A 423 22.26 15.24 -5.77
C GLY A 423 21.20 15.37 -6.87
N ARG A 424 20.27 14.42 -6.98
CA ARG A 424 19.18 14.39 -7.97
C ARG A 424 17.83 14.42 -7.30
N SER A 425 16.83 14.97 -8.00
CA SER A 425 15.44 14.87 -7.61
C SER A 425 14.78 13.64 -8.25
N PHE A 426 13.91 12.99 -7.50
CA PHE A 426 13.02 11.94 -7.99
C PHE A 426 11.63 12.19 -7.43
N ALA A 427 10.66 12.38 -8.29
CA ALA A 427 9.28 12.62 -7.87
C ALA A 427 8.58 11.30 -7.52
N ILE A 428 7.83 11.27 -6.42
CA ILE A 428 6.93 10.15 -6.09
C ILE A 428 5.68 10.34 -6.93
N ARG A 429 5.60 9.60 -8.03
CA ARG A 429 4.47 9.60 -8.96
C ARG A 429 4.43 8.30 -9.74
N ALA A 430 3.35 8.07 -10.47
CA ALA A 430 3.32 6.99 -11.46
C ALA A 430 4.12 7.38 -12.71
N TYR A 431 4.69 6.39 -13.35
CA TYR A 431 5.55 6.52 -14.52
C TYR A 431 5.13 5.56 -15.62
N THR A 432 5.30 5.96 -16.87
CA THR A 432 5.51 4.99 -17.94
C THR A 432 6.91 4.41 -17.82
N GLU A 433 7.18 3.27 -18.47
CA GLU A 433 8.51 2.68 -18.50
C GLU A 433 9.56 3.68 -19.02
N SER A 434 9.21 4.43 -20.08
CA SER A 434 10.09 5.44 -20.66
C SER A 434 10.37 6.59 -19.70
N GLU A 435 9.35 7.13 -19.04
CA GLU A 435 9.49 8.19 -18.04
C GLU A 435 10.36 7.73 -16.86
N PHE A 436 10.16 6.50 -16.37
CA PHE A 436 10.94 5.96 -15.26
C PHE A 436 12.42 5.84 -15.60
N ARG A 437 12.72 5.24 -16.77
CA ARG A 437 14.11 5.15 -17.25
C ARG A 437 14.76 6.52 -17.45
N HIS A 438 14.01 7.47 -17.97
CA HIS A 438 14.51 8.84 -18.16
C HIS A 438 14.77 9.53 -16.81
N ALA A 439 13.85 9.42 -15.85
CA ALA A 439 13.98 10.03 -14.52
C ALA A 439 15.21 9.50 -13.76
N LEU A 440 15.51 8.22 -13.86
CA LEU A 440 16.65 7.60 -13.19
C LEU A 440 17.95 7.79 -13.97
N GLY A 441 17.93 7.75 -15.31
CA GLY A 441 19.11 7.90 -16.15
C GLY A 441 20.24 6.96 -15.75
N ASP A 442 21.42 7.50 -15.42
CA ASP A 442 22.62 6.76 -14.99
C ASP A 442 22.51 6.17 -13.57
N MET A 443 21.44 6.47 -12.83
CA MET A 443 21.15 5.80 -11.55
C MET A 443 20.49 4.43 -11.76
N LEU A 444 19.84 4.18 -12.88
CA LEU A 444 19.13 2.92 -13.16
C LEU A 444 20.01 1.68 -13.05
N PRO A 445 21.24 1.64 -13.61
CA PRO A 445 22.13 0.48 -13.42
C PRO A 445 22.51 0.23 -11.96
N LYS A 446 22.55 1.29 -11.13
CA LYS A 446 22.87 1.18 -9.71
C LYS A 446 21.72 0.60 -8.89
N LEU A 447 20.50 0.62 -9.43
CA LEU A 447 19.30 0.02 -8.86
C LEU A 447 19.02 -1.40 -9.38
N SER A 448 19.81 -1.88 -10.37
CA SER A 448 19.55 -3.16 -11.04
C SER A 448 19.52 -4.36 -10.08
N GLY A 449 20.41 -4.38 -9.09
CA GLY A 449 20.43 -5.42 -8.06
C GLY A 449 19.23 -5.38 -7.09
N HIS A 450 18.37 -4.38 -7.19
CA HIS A 450 17.16 -4.22 -6.39
C HIS A 450 15.87 -4.36 -7.22
N HIS A 451 15.97 -4.70 -8.50
CA HIS A 451 14.88 -4.98 -9.43
C HIS A 451 13.82 -3.89 -9.59
N PHE A 452 14.04 -2.67 -9.10
CA PHE A 452 13.06 -1.56 -9.20
C PHE A 452 12.66 -1.17 -10.62
N HIS A 453 13.32 -1.70 -11.63
CA HIS A 453 13.03 -1.49 -13.05
C HIS A 453 12.29 -2.66 -13.70
N ASP A 454 12.05 -3.76 -12.98
CA ASP A 454 11.35 -4.93 -13.48
C ASP A 454 9.87 -4.89 -13.05
N ILE A 455 8.96 -5.08 -13.99
CA ILE A 455 7.51 -5.09 -13.72
C ILE A 455 7.10 -6.27 -12.83
N SER A 456 7.87 -7.35 -12.81
CA SER A 456 7.64 -8.50 -11.95
C SER A 456 8.14 -8.29 -10.51
N ASP A 457 8.83 -7.20 -10.24
CA ASP A 457 9.32 -6.85 -8.91
C ASP A 457 8.16 -6.57 -7.97
N PRO A 458 8.12 -7.19 -6.76
CA PRO A 458 7.10 -6.91 -5.75
C PRO A 458 7.11 -5.44 -5.25
N ALA A 459 8.14 -4.65 -5.58
CA ALA A 459 8.13 -3.20 -5.34
C ALA A 459 7.10 -2.44 -6.19
N TRP A 460 6.56 -3.05 -7.24
CA TRP A 460 5.50 -2.49 -8.07
C TRP A 460 4.15 -3.05 -7.64
N PHE A 461 3.12 -2.23 -7.67
CA PHE A 461 1.76 -2.71 -7.49
C PHE A 461 0.88 -2.40 -8.71
N GLY A 462 -0.12 -3.25 -8.93
CA GLY A 462 -0.99 -3.16 -10.08
C GLY A 462 -2.14 -2.18 -9.85
N LEU A 463 -2.26 -1.15 -10.70
CA LEU A 463 -3.45 -0.29 -10.71
C LEU A 463 -4.75 -1.04 -11.07
N TRP A 464 -4.65 -2.24 -11.62
CA TRP A 464 -5.78 -3.11 -11.95
C TRP A 464 -6.51 -3.66 -10.72
N ASP A 465 -5.87 -3.64 -9.55
CA ASP A 465 -6.50 -3.99 -8.28
C ASP A 465 -7.45 -2.89 -7.81
N PHE A 466 -7.24 -1.66 -8.28
CA PHE A 466 -8.17 -0.56 -8.03
C PHE A 466 -9.40 -0.66 -8.93
N LYS A 467 -10.55 -0.50 -8.30
CA LYS A 467 -11.87 -0.54 -8.94
C LYS A 467 -12.57 0.79 -8.79
N VAL A 468 -13.55 1.03 -9.65
CA VAL A 468 -14.45 2.15 -9.55
C VAL A 468 -15.89 1.65 -9.50
N LEU A 469 -16.63 2.11 -8.50
CA LEU A 469 -18.06 1.89 -8.36
C LEU A 469 -18.78 3.23 -8.48
N LEU A 470 -19.57 3.37 -9.55
CA LEU A 470 -20.42 4.53 -9.82
C LEU A 470 -21.82 4.22 -9.34
N LEU A 471 -22.37 5.07 -8.48
CA LEU A 471 -23.72 4.94 -7.95
C LEU A 471 -24.59 6.13 -8.39
N GLU A 472 -25.81 5.86 -8.82
CA GLU A 472 -26.82 6.90 -9.10
C GLU A 472 -28.11 6.59 -8.34
N LYS A 473 -28.57 7.55 -7.53
CA LYS A 473 -29.86 7.45 -6.86
C LYS A 473 -30.94 7.87 -7.85
N PRO A 474 -31.91 7.00 -8.19
CA PRO A 474 -32.96 7.34 -9.16
C PRO A 474 -33.74 8.63 -8.82
N THR A 475 -34.15 9.38 -9.82
CA THR A 475 -34.95 10.61 -9.64
C THR A 475 -36.42 10.33 -9.26
N ALA A 476 -36.97 9.23 -9.74
CA ALA A 476 -38.27 8.73 -9.30
C ALA A 476 -38.01 7.80 -8.11
N ALA A 477 -38.74 7.98 -7.01
CA ALA A 477 -38.72 7.02 -5.94
C ALA A 477 -39.02 5.63 -6.54
N PRO A 478 -38.15 4.60 -6.33
CA PRO A 478 -38.63 3.24 -6.54
C PRO A 478 -39.94 3.12 -5.75
N GLY A 479 -40.93 2.47 -6.32
CA GLY A 479 -42.20 2.20 -5.61
C GLY A 479 -41.89 1.70 -4.22
N PRO A 480 -42.73 1.85 -3.21
CA PRO A 480 -42.37 1.76 -1.81
C PRO A 480 -41.52 0.51 -1.56
N SER A 481 -40.22 0.72 -1.43
CA SER A 481 -39.32 -0.33 -0.99
C SER A 481 -39.75 -0.67 0.44
N PRO A 482 -40.12 -1.91 0.75
CA PRO A 482 -40.65 -2.27 2.08
C PRO A 482 -39.64 -2.02 3.20
N VAL A 483 -38.43 -1.58 2.88
CA VAL A 483 -37.27 -1.54 3.79
C VAL A 483 -36.96 -0.16 4.36
N ILE A 484 -37.34 0.95 3.66
CA ILE A 484 -36.95 2.30 4.09
C ILE A 484 -37.62 2.73 5.41
N LYS A 485 -38.77 2.15 5.77
CA LYS A 485 -39.45 2.48 7.02
C LYS A 485 -38.71 2.02 8.28
N ASP A 486 -37.90 0.98 8.20
CA ASP A 486 -37.20 0.39 9.35
C ASP A 486 -35.80 0.95 9.61
N VAL A 487 -35.17 1.66 8.63
CA VAL A 487 -33.86 2.31 8.87
C VAL A 487 -33.98 3.42 9.93
N LYS A 488 -35.16 4.00 10.14
CA LYS A 488 -35.44 4.97 11.23
C LYS A 488 -35.44 4.35 12.62
N GLY A 489 -35.47 3.03 12.75
CA GLY A 489 -35.49 2.30 14.03
C GLY A 489 -34.09 2.00 14.61
N PHE A 490 -33.02 2.14 13.84
CA PHE A 490 -31.66 2.00 14.35
C PHE A 490 -31.24 3.26 15.13
N ARG A 491 -31.60 3.31 16.42
CA ARG A 491 -30.90 4.20 17.35
C ARG A 491 -29.56 3.57 17.64
N TRP A 492 -28.53 4.13 17.06
CA TRP A 492 -27.14 3.85 17.40
C TRP A 492 -26.97 3.99 18.90
N GLY A 493 -26.69 2.88 19.59
CA GLY A 493 -26.35 2.88 21.01
C GLY A 493 -25.17 3.82 21.21
N GLY A 494 -25.42 4.94 21.90
CA GLY A 494 -24.43 5.98 22.09
C GLY A 494 -23.18 5.46 22.78
N MET A 495 -22.05 5.74 22.18
CA MET A 495 -20.82 5.98 22.92
C MET A 495 -20.71 7.52 23.08
N ARG A 496 -20.90 7.97 24.35
CA ARG A 496 -20.49 9.30 24.81
C ARG A 496 -19.00 9.26 25.10
#